data_1f1f13eb01880b7a33c300bd76aeca4f
#
_entry.id   1f1f13eb01880b7a33c300bd76aeca4f
#
_cell.length_a   1.000
_cell.length_b   1.000
_cell.length_c   1.000
_cell.angle_alpha   90.00
_cell.angle_beta   90.00
_cell.angle_gamma   90.00
#
_symmetry.space_group_name_H-M   'P 1'
#
loop_
_entity.id
_entity.type
_entity.pdbx_description
1 polymer ?
#
loop_
_entity_poly.entity_id
_entity_poly.type
_entity_poly.pdbx_seq_one_letter_code
_entity_poly.pdbx_strand_id
1 'polypeptide(L)'
;MANTIHVDVVSAEEQIFSGEAEFVALPGEAGELGIYPRHTPLITRIRPGAVRIKVPGQSEDEFVFVAGGILEVQPNAVTVLADTAIRGKDLDEAKASEAKRLAEEALRNAKSDIDIARAQSELAVHAAQIAALRKFLKK
;
A
#
# COMPACT_ATOMS: atom_id res chain seq x y z
N MET A 1 10.87 -3.16 -27.50
CA MET A 1 10.50 -4.04 -26.39
C MET A 1 10.30 -3.22 -25.13
N ALA A 2 9.18 -3.42 -24.46
CA ALA A 2 8.96 -2.75 -23.21
C ALA A 2 9.91 -3.34 -22.15
N ASN A 3 10.58 -2.46 -21.42
CA ASN A 3 11.34 -2.89 -20.24
C ASN A 3 10.35 -3.03 -19.10
N THR A 4 10.30 -4.22 -18.52
CA THR A 4 9.41 -4.49 -17.41
C THR A 4 10.18 -5.10 -16.25
N ILE A 5 9.55 -5.02 -15.09
CA ILE A 5 10.04 -5.65 -13.87
C ILE A 5 8.88 -6.49 -13.32
N HIS A 6 9.18 -7.68 -12.82
CA HIS A 6 8.15 -8.51 -12.23
C HIS A 6 7.78 -7.97 -10.86
N VAL A 7 6.49 -7.88 -10.57
CA VAL A 7 5.96 -7.35 -9.29
C VAL A 7 5.06 -8.37 -8.64
N ASP A 8 5.33 -8.67 -7.39
CA ASP A 8 4.45 -9.45 -6.54
C ASP A 8 4.06 -8.64 -5.32
N VAL A 9 2.77 -8.55 -5.04
CA VAL A 9 2.25 -7.96 -3.80
C VAL A 9 1.54 -9.08 -3.05
N VAL A 10 2.08 -9.44 -1.88
CA VAL A 10 1.65 -10.60 -1.11
C VAL A 10 1.31 -10.16 0.30
N SER A 11 0.16 -10.62 0.80
CA SER A 11 -0.17 -10.51 2.22
C SER A 11 -0.08 -11.90 2.86
N ALA A 12 -0.26 -11.97 4.17
CA ALA A 12 -0.23 -13.26 4.89
C ALA A 12 -1.31 -14.23 4.39
N GLU A 13 -2.37 -13.70 3.81
CA GLU A 13 -3.53 -14.50 3.42
C GLU A 13 -3.53 -14.90 1.95
N GLU A 14 -3.04 -14.03 1.06
CA GLU A 14 -3.09 -14.30 -0.37
C GLU A 14 -2.10 -13.46 -1.16
N GLN A 15 -1.90 -13.85 -2.40
CA GLN A 15 -1.20 -13.06 -3.39
C GLN A 15 -2.19 -12.10 -4.03
N ILE A 16 -1.98 -10.80 -3.82
CA ILE A 16 -2.91 -9.76 -4.26
C ILE A 16 -2.66 -9.36 -5.71
N PHE A 17 -1.39 -9.29 -6.11
CA PHE A 17 -1.01 -8.93 -7.46
C PHE A 17 0.25 -9.72 -7.84
N SER A 18 0.31 -10.16 -9.08
CA SER A 18 1.50 -10.75 -9.66
C SER A 18 1.51 -10.46 -11.16
N GLY A 19 2.55 -9.85 -11.66
CA GLY A 19 2.65 -9.54 -13.08
C GLY A 19 3.81 -8.62 -13.40
N GLU A 20 3.91 -8.26 -14.69
CA GLU A 20 4.94 -7.36 -15.17
C GLU A 20 4.49 -5.91 -15.09
N ALA A 21 5.41 -5.03 -14.77
CA ALA A 21 5.14 -3.60 -14.67
C ALA A 21 6.24 -2.79 -15.34
N GLU A 22 5.87 -1.64 -15.87
CA GLU A 22 6.82 -0.67 -16.39
C GLU A 22 7.39 0.20 -15.27
N PHE A 23 6.61 0.34 -14.18
CA PHE A 23 6.95 1.23 -13.07
C PHE A 23 6.09 0.90 -11.86
N VAL A 24 6.66 1.05 -10.67
CA VAL A 24 5.94 0.88 -9.40
C VAL A 24 6.24 2.07 -8.49
N ALA A 25 5.20 2.72 -7.97
CA ALA A 25 5.34 3.76 -6.97
C ALA A 25 4.76 3.25 -5.65
N LEU A 26 5.44 3.52 -4.55
CA LEU A 26 4.99 3.04 -3.24
C LEU A 26 5.50 3.91 -2.10
N PRO A 27 4.81 3.87 -0.94
CA PRO A 27 5.16 4.73 0.20
C PRO A 27 6.28 4.13 1.04
N GLY A 28 7.52 4.50 0.73
CA GLY A 28 8.68 4.10 1.53
C GLY A 28 8.72 4.78 2.89
N GLU A 29 9.55 4.27 3.78
CA GLU A 29 9.69 4.79 5.15
C GLU A 29 10.14 6.26 5.15
N ALA A 30 11.05 6.62 4.26
CA ALA A 30 11.61 7.98 4.18
C ALA A 30 10.91 8.85 3.13
N GLY A 31 9.87 8.35 2.48
CA GLY A 31 9.16 9.06 1.42
C GLY A 31 8.74 8.13 0.31
N GLU A 32 8.02 8.67 -0.67
CA GLU A 32 7.56 7.88 -1.79
C GLU A 32 8.73 7.41 -2.65
N LEU A 33 8.69 6.14 -3.05
CA LEU A 33 9.69 5.51 -3.91
C LEU A 33 9.11 5.23 -5.28
N GLY A 34 9.94 5.41 -6.32
CA GLY A 34 9.60 5.01 -7.68
C GLY A 34 10.60 3.95 -8.14
N ILE A 35 10.10 2.81 -8.57
CA ILE A 35 10.94 1.68 -8.98
C ILE A 35 10.75 1.42 -10.47
N TYR A 36 11.81 1.57 -11.24
CA TYR A 36 11.89 1.21 -12.64
C TYR A 36 12.64 -0.12 -12.80
N PRO A 37 12.50 -0.80 -13.95
CA PRO A 37 13.28 -2.01 -14.22
C PRO A 37 14.78 -1.79 -14.03
N ARG A 38 15.46 -2.82 -13.56
CA ARG A 38 16.90 -2.81 -13.26
C ARG A 38 17.30 -1.90 -12.12
N HIS A 39 16.37 -1.66 -11.21
CA HIS A 39 16.65 -0.88 -10.02
C HIS A 39 17.69 -1.57 -9.13
N THR A 40 18.55 -0.78 -8.52
CA THR A 40 19.53 -1.28 -7.54
C THR A 40 18.81 -2.03 -6.40
N PRO A 41 19.35 -3.15 -5.93
CA PRO A 41 18.73 -3.88 -4.83
C PRO A 41 18.51 -3.01 -3.60
N LEU A 42 17.34 -3.21 -2.98
CA LEU A 42 16.91 -2.40 -1.83
C LEU A 42 15.97 -3.24 -0.96
N ILE A 43 16.12 -3.13 0.34
CA ILE A 43 15.13 -3.63 1.30
C ILE A 43 14.78 -2.47 2.22
N THR A 44 13.49 -2.17 2.35
CA THR A 44 13.04 -1.09 3.23
C THR A 44 11.62 -1.35 3.72
N ARG A 45 11.26 -0.71 4.80
CA ARG A 45 9.88 -0.71 5.27
C ARG A 45 9.04 0.22 4.41
N ILE A 46 7.76 -0.12 4.30
CA ILE A 46 6.78 0.75 3.65
C ILE A 46 5.72 1.18 4.65
N ARG A 47 5.24 2.41 4.47
CA ARG A 47 4.17 2.96 5.31
C ARG A 47 2.81 2.60 4.73
N PRO A 48 1.74 2.69 5.53
CA PRO A 48 0.39 2.54 4.98
C PRO A 48 0.16 3.51 3.83
N GLY A 49 -0.36 3.00 2.74
CA GLY A 49 -0.62 3.80 1.54
C GLY A 49 -0.87 2.93 0.32
N ALA A 50 -0.88 3.56 -0.84
CA ALA A 50 -1.15 2.87 -2.09
C ALA A 50 0.14 2.50 -2.83
N VAL A 51 0.21 1.25 -3.27
CA VAL A 51 1.20 0.79 -4.25
C VAL A 51 0.55 0.97 -5.61
N ARG A 52 1.14 1.79 -6.46
CA ARG A 52 0.64 2.06 -7.80
C ARG A 52 1.51 1.35 -8.82
N ILE A 53 0.88 0.56 -9.69
CA ILE A 53 1.57 -0.31 -10.63
C ILE A 53 1.16 0.04 -12.04
N LYS A 54 2.12 0.44 -12.86
CA LYS A 54 1.87 0.72 -14.27
C LYS A 54 2.07 -0.56 -15.07
N VAL A 55 0.95 -1.18 -15.46
CA VAL A 55 0.96 -2.43 -16.22
C VAL A 55 1.03 -2.13 -17.72
N PRO A 56 1.93 -2.80 -18.46
CA PRO A 56 2.02 -2.57 -19.91
C PRO A 56 0.69 -2.79 -20.62
N GLY A 57 0.36 -1.89 -21.52
CA GLY A 57 -0.86 -1.99 -22.32
C GLY A 57 -2.14 -1.53 -21.64
N GLN A 58 -2.08 -1.13 -20.39
CA GLN A 58 -3.24 -0.58 -19.68
C GLN A 58 -3.20 0.94 -19.66
N SER A 59 -4.35 1.56 -19.88
CA SER A 59 -4.47 3.02 -19.87
C SER A 59 -4.47 3.59 -18.46
N GLU A 60 -4.92 2.80 -17.48
CA GLU A 60 -4.95 3.20 -16.09
C GLU A 60 -4.05 2.30 -15.26
N ASP A 61 -3.45 2.88 -14.22
CA ASP A 61 -2.60 2.12 -13.31
C ASP A 61 -3.45 1.24 -12.41
N GLU A 62 -2.91 0.06 -12.10
CA GLU A 62 -3.44 -0.75 -11.01
C GLU A 62 -2.96 -0.16 -9.70
N PHE A 63 -3.78 -0.25 -8.66
CA PHE A 63 -3.25 0.06 -7.35
C PHE A 63 -3.75 -0.91 -6.28
N VAL A 64 -2.91 -1.07 -5.25
CA VAL A 64 -3.19 -1.92 -4.10
C VAL A 64 -2.93 -1.08 -2.86
N PHE A 65 -3.92 -0.99 -1.99
CA PHE A 65 -3.69 -0.38 -0.68
C PHE A 65 -2.95 -1.39 0.20
N VAL A 66 -1.89 -0.93 0.87
CA VAL A 66 -1.15 -1.75 1.84
C VAL A 66 -1.15 -1.05 3.20
N ALA A 67 -1.30 -1.82 4.26
CA ALA A 67 -1.33 -1.29 5.62
C ALA A 67 0.06 -1.26 6.25
N GLY A 68 1.09 -1.21 5.42
CA GLY A 68 2.47 -1.29 5.84
C GLY A 68 3.07 -2.62 5.41
N GLY A 69 4.35 -2.82 5.66
CA GLY A 69 5.04 -4.04 5.30
C GLY A 69 6.49 -3.79 4.93
N ILE A 70 7.02 -4.67 4.09
CA ILE A 70 8.41 -4.62 3.64
C ILE A 70 8.47 -4.70 2.12
N LEU A 71 9.33 -3.86 1.55
CA LEU A 71 9.65 -3.87 0.13
C LEU A 71 11.01 -4.51 -0.07
N GLU A 72 11.09 -5.45 -1.01
CA GLU A 72 12.35 -5.99 -1.50
C GLU A 72 12.46 -5.71 -2.99
N VAL A 73 13.53 -5.04 -3.40
CA VAL A 73 13.79 -4.74 -4.81
C VAL A 73 15.02 -5.51 -5.26
N GLN A 74 14.89 -6.21 -6.37
CA GLN A 74 15.99 -6.79 -7.13
C GLN A 74 15.94 -6.20 -8.55
N PRO A 75 17.02 -6.28 -9.36
CA PRO A 75 17.01 -5.66 -10.69
C PRO A 75 15.86 -6.10 -11.60
N ASN A 76 15.36 -7.32 -11.43
CA ASN A 76 14.30 -7.87 -12.28
C ASN A 76 13.02 -8.23 -11.53
N ALA A 77 12.94 -7.92 -10.23
CA ALA A 77 11.76 -8.27 -9.43
C ALA A 77 11.57 -7.32 -8.25
N VAL A 78 10.31 -7.00 -7.98
CA VAL A 78 9.87 -6.25 -6.81
C VAL A 78 8.91 -7.13 -6.02
N THR A 79 9.18 -7.30 -4.74
CA THR A 79 8.28 -8.04 -3.85
C THR A 79 7.83 -7.12 -2.72
N VAL A 80 6.52 -6.99 -2.58
CA VAL A 80 5.90 -6.25 -1.47
C VAL A 80 5.27 -7.29 -0.55
N LEU A 81 5.81 -7.39 0.66
CA LEU A 81 5.27 -8.27 1.72
C LEU A 81 4.45 -7.38 2.64
N ALA A 82 3.16 -7.31 2.38
CA ALA A 82 2.27 -6.41 3.10
C ALA A 82 1.70 -7.06 4.36
N ASP A 83 1.52 -6.26 5.39
CA ASP A 83 0.82 -6.71 6.60
C ASP A 83 -0.64 -7.01 6.27
N THR A 84 -1.27 -6.10 5.52
CA THR A 84 -2.60 -6.28 4.95
C THR A 84 -2.60 -5.58 3.60
N ALA A 85 -3.24 -6.18 2.62
CA ALA A 85 -3.34 -5.59 1.29
C ALA A 85 -4.77 -5.73 0.76
N ILE A 86 -5.25 -4.66 0.10
CA ILE A 86 -6.59 -4.62 -0.48
C ILE A 86 -6.47 -4.05 -1.89
N ARG A 87 -7.00 -4.78 -2.87
CA ARG A 87 -7.03 -4.29 -4.26
C ARG A 87 -7.85 -2.99 -4.31
N GLY A 88 -7.42 -2.06 -5.17
CA GLY A 88 -8.09 -0.78 -5.30
C GLY A 88 -9.58 -0.90 -5.58
N LYS A 89 -9.96 -1.84 -6.44
CA LYS A 89 -11.38 -2.09 -6.78
C LYS A 89 -12.22 -2.58 -5.59
N ASP A 90 -11.59 -3.11 -4.56
CA ASP A 90 -12.27 -3.67 -3.38
C ASP A 90 -12.32 -2.68 -2.22
N LEU A 91 -11.72 -1.51 -2.35
CA LEU A 91 -11.78 -0.49 -1.32
C LEU A 91 -13.15 0.16 -1.27
N ASP A 92 -13.64 0.38 -0.05
CA ASP A 92 -14.93 0.99 0.20
C ASP A 92 -14.73 2.20 1.11
N GLU A 93 -15.01 3.40 0.58
CA GLU A 93 -14.82 4.65 1.32
C GLU A 93 -15.70 4.72 2.57
N ALA A 94 -16.94 4.22 2.49
CA ALA A 94 -17.84 4.23 3.63
C ALA A 94 -17.32 3.37 4.77
N LYS A 95 -16.83 2.18 4.44
CA LYS A 95 -16.25 1.28 5.46
C LYS A 95 -14.97 1.87 6.05
N ALA A 96 -14.13 2.48 5.21
CA ALA A 96 -12.90 3.09 5.66
C ALA A 96 -13.17 4.28 6.58
N SER A 97 -14.15 5.10 6.24
CA SER A 97 -14.55 6.25 7.06
C SER A 97 -15.12 5.82 8.41
N GLU A 98 -15.96 4.80 8.42
CA GLU A 98 -16.51 4.25 9.67
C GLU A 98 -15.42 3.65 10.55
N ALA A 99 -14.49 2.91 9.96
CA ALA A 99 -13.37 2.34 10.69
C ALA A 99 -12.47 3.42 11.28
N LYS A 100 -12.24 4.51 10.52
CA LYS A 100 -11.47 5.66 11.01
C LYS A 100 -12.18 6.30 12.21
N ARG A 101 -13.50 6.51 12.13
CA ARG A 101 -14.28 7.07 13.22
C ARG A 101 -14.17 6.23 14.50
N LEU A 102 -14.26 4.91 14.34
CA LEU A 102 -14.13 4.00 15.48
C LEU A 102 -12.73 4.04 16.09
N ALA A 103 -11.70 4.16 15.26
CA ALA A 103 -10.32 4.27 15.72
C ALA A 103 -10.09 5.60 16.47
N GLU A 104 -10.68 6.71 15.99
CA GLU A 104 -10.62 8.01 16.67
C GLU A 104 -11.31 7.94 18.04
N GLU A 105 -12.46 7.27 18.12
CA GLU A 105 -13.17 7.07 19.37
C GLU A 105 -12.35 6.22 20.34
N ALA A 106 -11.73 5.13 19.85
CA ALA A 106 -10.88 4.27 20.67
C ALA A 106 -9.68 5.05 21.22
N LEU A 107 -9.10 5.97 20.41
CA LEU A 107 -8.00 6.80 20.86
C LEU A 107 -8.42 7.75 22.00
N ARG A 108 -9.60 8.36 21.88
CA ARG A 108 -10.13 9.23 22.94
C ARG A 108 -10.37 8.49 24.26
N ASN A 109 -10.71 7.21 24.16
CA ASN A 109 -11.04 6.39 25.32
C ASN A 109 -9.87 5.54 25.82
N ALA A 110 -8.71 5.64 25.17
CA ALA A 110 -7.54 4.84 25.53
C ALA A 110 -6.98 5.25 26.89
N LYS A 111 -6.68 4.28 27.73
CA LYS A 111 -6.20 4.52 29.10
C LYS A 111 -4.78 4.03 29.36
N SER A 112 -4.17 3.32 28.43
CA SER A 112 -2.80 2.85 28.54
C SER A 112 -1.99 3.25 27.32
N ASP A 113 -0.66 3.27 27.48
CA ASP A 113 0.24 3.59 26.36
C ASP A 113 0.11 2.60 25.23
N ILE A 114 -0.14 1.32 25.54
CA ILE A 114 -0.34 0.28 24.53
C ILE A 114 -1.64 0.53 23.76
N ASP A 115 -2.72 0.89 24.45
CA ASP A 115 -4.00 1.18 23.81
C ASP A 115 -3.91 2.43 22.93
N ILE A 116 -3.20 3.45 23.39
CA ILE A 116 -2.97 4.68 22.62
C ILE A 116 -2.18 4.34 21.35
N ALA A 117 -1.10 3.59 21.45
CA ALA A 117 -0.27 3.21 20.30
C ALA A 117 -1.06 2.39 19.29
N ARG A 118 -1.88 1.45 19.76
CA ARG A 118 -2.73 0.63 18.88
C ARG A 118 -3.74 1.49 18.14
N ALA A 119 -4.44 2.38 18.85
CA ALA A 119 -5.45 3.25 18.25
C ALA A 119 -4.83 4.20 17.23
N GLN A 120 -3.66 4.76 17.52
CA GLN A 120 -2.95 5.63 16.59
C GLN A 120 -2.52 4.88 15.33
N SER A 121 -2.05 3.65 15.47
CA SER A 121 -1.66 2.81 14.33
C SER A 121 -2.86 2.49 13.43
N GLU A 122 -3.99 2.11 14.00
CA GLU A 122 -5.22 1.83 13.26
C GLU A 122 -5.74 3.08 12.56
N LEU A 123 -5.71 4.22 13.26
CA LEU A 123 -6.13 5.49 12.68
C LEU A 123 -5.29 5.85 11.45
N ALA A 124 -3.97 5.68 11.52
CA ALA A 124 -3.09 5.95 10.41
C ALA A 124 -3.42 5.08 9.19
N VAL A 125 -3.72 3.80 9.40
CA VAL A 125 -4.11 2.87 8.32
C VAL A 125 -5.41 3.33 7.66
N HIS A 126 -6.43 3.65 8.43
CA HIS A 126 -7.73 4.04 7.87
C HIS A 126 -7.68 5.41 7.19
N ALA A 127 -6.90 6.34 7.73
CA ALA A 127 -6.70 7.63 7.09
C ALA A 127 -6.00 7.45 5.73
N ALA A 128 -5.01 6.55 5.66
CA ALA A 128 -4.31 6.26 4.40
C ALA A 128 -5.23 5.60 3.37
N GLN A 129 -6.13 4.72 3.81
CA GLN A 129 -7.13 4.13 2.92
C GLN A 129 -8.03 5.18 2.28
N ILE A 130 -8.53 6.12 3.08
CA ILE A 130 -9.39 7.20 2.59
C ILE A 130 -8.62 8.08 1.62
N ALA A 131 -7.38 8.44 1.94
CA ALA A 131 -6.54 9.25 1.07
C ALA A 131 -6.28 8.54 -0.27
N ALA A 132 -6.02 7.24 -0.24
CA ALA A 132 -5.80 6.45 -1.46
C ALA A 132 -7.06 6.42 -2.33
N LEU A 133 -8.23 6.23 -1.72
CA LEU A 133 -9.50 6.23 -2.44
C LEU A 133 -9.74 7.57 -3.12
N ARG A 134 -9.54 8.66 -2.41
CA ARG A 134 -9.74 10.01 -2.95
C ARG A 134 -8.77 10.33 -4.06
N LYS A 135 -7.55 9.86 -3.96
CA LYS A 135 -6.50 10.13 -4.96
C LYS A 135 -6.69 9.31 -6.23
N PHE A 136 -7.04 8.03 -6.12
CA PHE A 136 -7.00 7.11 -7.25
C PHE A 136 -8.36 6.76 -7.84
N LEU A 137 -9.44 6.86 -7.08
CA LEU A 137 -10.78 6.54 -7.58
C LEU A 137 -11.59 7.75 -7.98
N LYS A 138 -11.21 8.90 -7.51
CA LYS A 138 -11.92 10.15 -7.79
C LYS A 138 -11.26 10.87 -8.95
N LYS A 139 -11.60 10.46 -10.14
CA LYS A 139 -11.17 11.17 -11.36
C LYS A 139 -12.36 11.74 -12.07
#